data_f2839a41bbc80da8d2157692d731d48c
#
_entry.id   f2839a41bbc80da8d2157692d731d48c
#
_cell.length_a   1.000
_cell.length_b   1.000
_cell.length_c   1.000
_cell.angle_alpha   90.00
_cell.angle_beta   90.00
_cell.angle_gamma   90.00
#
_symmetry.space_group_name_H-M   'P 1'
#
loop_
_entity.id
_entity.type
_entity.pdbx_description
1 polymer ?
#
loop_
_entity_poly.entity_id
_entity_poly.type
_entity_poly.pdbx_seq_one_letter_code
_entity_poly.pdbx_strand_id
1 'polypeptide(L)'
;MTLRTLFLATISAAAVLVASPSFAETELQVQRFFGACDADFGKNTDVSKAVGECGIITSMINKFAADNPDIKINVTTVEWPGYDQLTAQFASGDAPDIVTIHESVLSDYQSKDLLVPLDDMLKTVGVTPDKFTDAAKEGVTKNGKIYGLPIDNWTMLYHINMDLFKTAGLVNADGTPILPKSPEELLAQAEQFKQKTGKPYFVQNLANETALYARNLYTYLFQQNSDFFADPKKVKFNTPEARKIVEMYKTIFEKDDTTKDLDYGGSINAFLGGEGGVHLNGTWMVGDYNAQSEKPGTALNKGGYAVYPYPQLFPGAKAQYADGHSWAVSKKDRTPEQEAAIAKFLKFFADNDFEWSRTGHLPAYKAVIESAEFKALPHRDTIAPIATLGKPLPSAVQRQFAIQDIVGEEMSAAISGQKDVESALADMESRVNELLANL
;
A
#
# COMPACT_ATOMS: atom_id res chain seq x y z
N MET A 1 57.71 43.11 70.79
CA MET A 1 57.63 42.39 69.51
C MET A 1 56.35 41.50 69.57
N THR A 2 55.28 41.89 68.96
CA THR A 2 53.97 41.28 69.05
C THR A 2 53.71 40.51 67.74
N LEU A 3 53.59 39.19 67.84
CA LEU A 3 53.13 38.33 66.74
C LEU A 3 51.64 38.46 66.59
N ARG A 4 51.16 38.83 65.39
CA ARG A 4 49.72 38.78 64.94
C ARG A 4 49.51 37.47 64.21
N THR A 5 48.67 36.63 64.73
CA THR A 5 48.13 35.39 64.12
C THR A 5 47.03 35.73 63.22
N LEU A 6 47.12 35.46 61.91
CA LEU A 6 46.00 35.52 60.93
C LEU A 6 45.24 34.19 60.98
N PHE A 7 43.94 34.25 61.24
CA PHE A 7 42.99 33.15 61.00
C PHE A 7 42.46 33.23 59.56
N LEU A 8 42.79 32.22 58.74
CA LEU A 8 42.11 32.02 57.44
C LEU A 8 40.82 31.18 57.70
N ALA A 9 39.66 31.74 57.44
CA ALA A 9 38.41 31.02 57.40
C ALA A 9 38.19 30.45 56.00
N THR A 10 38.27 29.14 55.84
CA THR A 10 37.91 28.43 54.63
C THR A 10 36.41 28.22 54.59
N ILE A 11 35.75 28.92 53.64
CA ILE A 11 34.33 28.71 53.31
C ILE A 11 34.25 27.55 52.32
N SER A 12 33.81 26.35 52.74
CA SER A 12 33.49 25.24 51.85
C SER A 12 32.12 25.44 51.28
N ALA A 13 32.07 25.83 50.01
CA ALA A 13 30.81 25.85 49.24
C ALA A 13 30.44 24.40 48.87
N ALA A 14 29.42 23.84 49.51
CA ALA A 14 28.85 22.58 49.12
C ALA A 14 27.98 22.83 47.85
N ALA A 15 28.50 22.43 46.70
CA ALA A 15 27.71 22.37 45.45
C ALA A 15 26.70 21.22 45.59
N VAL A 16 25.42 21.54 45.77
CA VAL A 16 24.32 20.56 45.63
C VAL A 16 24.17 20.28 44.16
N LEU A 17 24.70 19.15 43.70
CA LEU A 17 24.38 18.57 42.42
C LEU A 17 22.95 18.12 42.46
N VAL A 18 22.04 18.92 41.91
CA VAL A 18 20.66 18.50 41.58
C VAL A 18 20.84 17.53 40.40
N ALA A 19 20.85 16.23 40.69
CA ALA A 19 20.71 15.20 39.68
C ALA A 19 19.32 15.35 39.06
N SER A 20 19.23 15.90 37.86
CA SER A 20 18.02 15.79 37.07
C SER A 20 17.71 14.30 36.90
N PRO A 21 16.48 13.85 37.13
CA PRO A 21 16.14 12.45 36.86
C PRO A 21 16.40 12.21 35.35
N SER A 22 17.42 11.42 35.06
CA SER A 22 17.62 10.85 33.73
C SER A 22 16.48 9.85 33.57
N PHE A 23 15.39 10.25 32.93
CA PHE A 23 14.42 9.29 32.45
C PHE A 23 15.16 8.41 31.45
N ALA A 24 15.17 7.11 31.68
CA ALA A 24 15.69 6.16 30.71
C ALA A 24 14.91 6.36 29.42
N GLU A 25 15.59 6.55 28.31
CA GLU A 25 15.01 6.71 26.98
C GLU A 25 14.19 5.44 26.66
N THR A 26 12.92 5.61 26.31
CA THR A 26 12.05 4.49 25.95
C THR A 26 12.35 4.07 24.52
N GLU A 27 12.83 2.85 24.29
CA GLU A 27 13.12 2.34 22.95
C GLU A 27 11.92 1.58 22.36
N LEU A 28 11.59 1.87 21.09
CA LEU A 28 10.61 1.15 20.29
C LEU A 28 11.25 0.59 19.01
N GLN A 29 10.97 -0.67 18.70
CA GLN A 29 11.34 -1.33 17.45
C GLN A 29 10.19 -1.20 16.45
N VAL A 30 10.40 -0.47 15.37
CA VAL A 30 9.40 -0.24 14.33
C VAL A 30 9.88 -0.89 13.03
N GLN A 31 9.09 -1.80 12.50
CA GLN A 31 9.37 -2.42 11.19
C GLN A 31 8.38 -1.92 10.16
N ARG A 32 8.88 -1.56 8.98
CA ARG A 32 8.06 -1.13 7.86
C ARG A 32 8.58 -1.64 6.53
N PHE A 33 7.68 -1.85 5.57
CA PHE A 33 7.97 -1.84 4.14
C PHE A 33 7.81 -0.40 3.60
N PHE A 34 7.48 -0.13 2.36
CA PHE A 34 7.42 1.17 1.66
C PHE A 34 8.78 1.71 1.18
N GLY A 35 9.74 0.80 0.96
CA GLY A 35 11.03 1.13 0.37
C GLY A 35 12.04 1.80 1.31
N ALA A 36 13.26 1.99 0.84
CA ALA A 36 14.36 2.66 1.53
C ALA A 36 14.78 3.92 0.77
N CYS A 37 14.83 5.07 1.43
CA CYS A 37 15.16 6.38 0.85
C CYS A 37 15.96 7.27 1.84
N ASP A 38 16.79 6.64 2.65
CA ASP A 38 17.55 7.34 3.71
C ASP A 38 18.51 8.40 3.14
N ALA A 39 18.98 8.23 1.91
CA ALA A 39 19.84 9.21 1.25
C ALA A 39 19.14 10.58 1.09
N ASP A 40 17.86 10.58 0.77
CA ASP A 40 17.08 11.77 0.50
C ASP A 40 16.30 12.26 1.73
N PHE A 41 15.72 11.33 2.51
CA PHE A 41 14.76 11.65 3.56
C PHE A 41 15.16 11.18 4.97
N GLY A 42 16.29 10.47 5.14
CA GLY A 42 16.70 9.88 6.44
C GLY A 42 16.86 10.86 7.59
N LYS A 43 16.98 12.17 7.29
CA LYS A 43 17.04 13.27 8.28
C LYS A 43 15.93 14.30 8.14
N ASN A 44 15.01 14.11 7.17
CA ASN A 44 13.96 15.08 6.93
C ASN A 44 12.86 14.95 8.01
N THR A 45 12.53 16.06 8.65
CA THR A 45 11.41 16.20 9.61
C THR A 45 10.28 17.09 9.08
N ASP A 46 10.49 17.74 7.94
CA ASP A 46 9.48 18.54 7.26
C ASP A 46 8.71 17.65 6.27
N VAL A 47 7.62 17.04 6.74
CA VAL A 47 6.83 16.09 5.96
C VAL A 47 6.28 16.73 4.69
N SER A 48 6.03 18.05 4.68
CA SER A 48 5.49 18.75 3.51
C SER A 48 6.42 18.72 2.28
N LYS A 49 7.70 18.50 2.48
CA LYS A 49 8.73 18.38 1.42
C LYS A 49 8.95 16.93 0.94
N ALA A 50 8.37 15.98 1.64
CA ALA A 50 8.50 14.57 1.27
C ALA A 50 7.53 14.21 0.15
N VAL A 51 7.94 13.29 -0.71
CA VAL A 51 7.15 12.73 -1.82
C VAL A 51 7.25 11.21 -1.82
N GLY A 52 6.21 10.56 -2.33
CA GLY A 52 6.11 9.10 -2.39
C GLY A 52 5.96 8.45 -1.01
N GLU A 53 5.68 7.15 -1.01
CA GLU A 53 5.47 6.39 0.24
C GLU A 53 6.71 6.44 1.14
N CYS A 54 7.88 6.13 0.58
CA CYS A 54 9.12 6.09 1.34
C CYS A 54 9.46 7.44 1.97
N GLY A 55 9.41 8.52 1.19
CA GLY A 55 9.76 9.85 1.67
C GLY A 55 8.82 10.32 2.78
N ILE A 56 7.51 10.15 2.58
CA ILE A 56 6.50 10.60 3.54
C ILE A 56 6.58 9.81 4.85
N ILE A 57 6.58 8.46 4.81
CA ILE A 57 6.62 7.67 6.04
C ILE A 57 7.93 7.86 6.83
N THR A 58 9.07 7.95 6.12
CA THR A 58 10.37 8.23 6.76
C THR A 58 10.35 9.58 7.46
N SER A 59 9.85 10.62 6.78
CA SER A 59 9.75 11.97 7.35
C SER A 59 8.77 12.06 8.51
N MET A 60 7.65 11.34 8.46
CA MET A 60 6.69 11.25 9.57
C MET A 60 7.34 10.60 10.81
N ILE A 61 8.05 9.49 10.63
CA ILE A 61 8.76 8.82 11.74
C ILE A 61 9.85 9.74 12.32
N ASN A 62 10.63 10.40 11.47
CA ASN A 62 11.65 11.36 11.92
C ASN A 62 11.04 12.53 12.69
N LYS A 63 9.90 13.06 12.21
CA LYS A 63 9.17 14.13 12.90
C LYS A 63 8.66 13.66 14.25
N PHE A 64 8.07 12.46 14.33
CA PHE A 64 7.64 11.89 15.61
C PHE A 64 8.81 11.80 16.59
N ALA A 65 9.97 11.26 16.16
CA ALA A 65 11.15 11.15 17.02
C ALA A 65 11.69 12.52 17.46
N ALA A 66 11.68 13.52 16.58
CA ALA A 66 12.09 14.89 16.92
C ALA A 66 11.16 15.57 17.93
N ASP A 67 9.85 15.32 17.82
CA ASP A 67 8.82 15.86 18.71
C ASP A 67 8.76 15.11 20.07
N ASN A 68 9.35 13.91 20.18
CA ASN A 68 9.36 13.07 21.37
C ASN A 68 10.78 12.58 21.70
N PRO A 69 11.68 13.46 22.16
CA PRO A 69 13.10 13.13 22.39
C PRO A 69 13.32 12.12 23.55
N ASP A 70 12.30 11.79 24.32
CA ASP A 70 12.24 10.74 25.35
C ASP A 70 11.96 9.35 24.77
N ILE A 71 11.63 9.26 23.45
CA ILE A 71 11.31 8.01 22.75
C ILE A 71 12.30 7.81 21.61
N LYS A 72 13.13 6.78 21.70
CA LYS A 72 14.00 6.37 20.64
C LYS A 72 13.32 5.37 19.70
N ILE A 73 13.26 5.70 18.42
CA ILE A 73 12.69 4.82 17.41
C ILE A 73 13.82 4.13 16.63
N ASN A 74 13.86 2.80 16.72
CA ASN A 74 14.75 1.97 15.91
C ASN A 74 13.94 1.41 14.73
N VAL A 75 14.19 1.90 13.52
CA VAL A 75 13.46 1.52 12.32
C VAL A 75 14.17 0.41 11.58
N THR A 76 13.45 -0.66 11.26
CA THR A 76 13.86 -1.68 10.30
C THR A 76 13.01 -1.55 9.04
N THR A 77 13.65 -1.29 7.91
CA THR A 77 12.98 -1.32 6.60
C THR A 77 13.18 -2.71 5.99
N VAL A 78 12.09 -3.34 5.55
CA VAL A 78 12.09 -4.64 4.89
C VAL A 78 11.63 -4.51 3.44
N GLU A 79 12.08 -5.42 2.59
CA GLU A 79 11.51 -5.53 1.24
C GLU A 79 10.04 -5.95 1.32
N TRP A 80 9.25 -5.39 0.43
CA TRP A 80 7.82 -5.70 0.36
C TRP A 80 7.60 -7.18 -0.04
N PRO A 81 6.68 -7.91 0.61
CA PRO A 81 5.85 -7.49 1.75
C PRO A 81 6.47 -7.81 3.12
N GLY A 82 7.58 -8.54 3.21
CA GLY A 82 8.36 -8.82 4.42
C GLY A 82 7.72 -9.82 5.41
N TYR A 83 6.66 -10.56 5.02
CA TYR A 83 5.91 -11.42 5.94
C TYR A 83 6.64 -12.70 6.35
N ASP A 84 7.53 -13.24 5.53
CA ASP A 84 8.35 -14.39 5.90
C ASP A 84 9.34 -14.00 7.01
N GLN A 85 9.95 -12.81 6.89
CA GLN A 85 10.80 -12.27 7.93
C GLN A 85 10.02 -12.00 9.22
N LEU A 86 8.85 -11.37 9.14
CA LEU A 86 7.99 -11.11 10.30
C LEU A 86 7.56 -12.41 10.98
N THR A 87 7.21 -13.43 10.22
CA THR A 87 6.84 -14.75 10.75
C THR A 87 8.03 -15.41 11.48
N ALA A 88 9.25 -15.31 10.91
CA ALA A 88 10.45 -15.81 11.57
C ALA A 88 10.75 -15.05 12.86
N GLN A 89 10.57 -13.72 12.89
CA GLN A 89 10.74 -12.89 14.08
C GLN A 89 9.75 -13.25 15.19
N PHE A 90 8.48 -13.53 14.86
CA PHE A 90 7.53 -14.06 15.84
C PHE A 90 7.96 -15.42 16.40
N ALA A 91 8.45 -16.31 15.55
CA ALA A 91 8.89 -17.64 15.96
C ALA A 91 10.15 -17.61 16.84
N SER A 92 11.04 -16.64 16.66
CA SER A 92 12.26 -16.46 17.48
C SER A 92 12.03 -15.61 18.74
N GLY A 93 10.88 -14.95 18.88
CA GLY A 93 10.61 -14.02 19.96
C GLY A 93 11.18 -12.61 19.77
N ASP A 94 11.69 -12.28 18.57
CA ASP A 94 12.32 -11.00 18.24
C ASP A 94 11.39 -10.09 17.41
N ALA A 95 10.07 -10.28 17.52
CA ALA A 95 9.10 -9.47 16.79
C ALA A 95 9.24 -7.98 17.14
N PRO A 96 9.11 -7.06 16.15
CA PRO A 96 9.12 -5.62 16.39
C PRO A 96 7.96 -5.20 17.30
N ASP A 97 8.05 -3.99 17.89
CA ASP A 97 6.94 -3.48 18.71
C ASP A 97 5.74 -3.10 17.84
N ILE A 98 6.04 -2.40 16.74
CA ILE A 98 5.07 -1.89 15.80
C ILE A 98 5.50 -2.33 14.39
N VAL A 99 4.55 -2.77 13.59
CA VAL A 99 4.81 -3.22 12.22
C VAL A 99 3.76 -2.71 11.24
N THR A 100 4.19 -2.29 10.05
CA THR A 100 3.25 -2.08 8.95
C THR A 100 2.77 -3.42 8.40
N ILE A 101 1.47 -3.53 8.17
CA ILE A 101 0.84 -4.76 7.71
C ILE A 101 -0.33 -4.43 6.77
N HIS A 102 -0.56 -5.27 5.76
CA HIS A 102 -1.79 -5.21 4.97
C HIS A 102 -2.97 -5.71 5.81
N GLU A 103 -4.12 -5.06 5.67
CA GLU A 103 -5.34 -5.43 6.43
C GLU A 103 -5.81 -6.85 6.10
N SER A 104 -5.56 -7.31 4.87
CA SER A 104 -5.81 -8.68 4.42
C SER A 104 -4.99 -9.75 5.15
N VAL A 105 -3.86 -9.39 5.78
CA VAL A 105 -2.96 -10.31 6.48
C VAL A 105 -3.17 -10.30 8.00
N LEU A 106 -3.90 -9.31 8.53
CA LEU A 106 -4.14 -9.21 9.98
C LEU A 106 -4.72 -10.50 10.58
N SER A 107 -5.61 -11.18 9.85
CA SER A 107 -6.22 -12.44 10.30
C SER A 107 -5.21 -13.57 10.50
N ASP A 108 -4.13 -13.61 9.72
CA ASP A 108 -3.10 -14.66 9.78
C ASP A 108 -2.31 -14.63 11.10
N TYR A 109 -2.05 -13.41 11.60
CA TYR A 109 -1.33 -13.21 12.85
C TYR A 109 -2.27 -13.14 14.05
N GLN A 110 -3.46 -12.54 13.88
CA GLN A 110 -4.47 -12.45 14.92
C GLN A 110 -4.98 -13.85 15.35
N SER A 111 -5.23 -14.75 14.40
CA SER A 111 -5.70 -16.12 14.70
C SER A 111 -4.70 -16.94 15.51
N LYS A 112 -3.42 -16.58 15.48
CA LYS A 112 -2.31 -17.20 16.24
C LYS A 112 -1.99 -16.46 17.53
N ASP A 113 -2.81 -15.46 17.93
CA ASP A 113 -2.63 -14.64 19.13
C ASP A 113 -1.27 -13.89 19.16
N LEU A 114 -0.79 -13.45 18.00
CA LEU A 114 0.49 -12.76 17.84
C LEU A 114 0.38 -11.23 17.86
N LEU A 115 -0.83 -10.67 17.80
CA LEU A 115 -1.09 -9.24 17.81
C LEU A 115 -1.91 -8.82 19.02
N VAL A 116 -1.70 -7.56 19.45
CA VAL A 116 -2.48 -6.94 20.53
C VAL A 116 -3.75 -6.33 19.97
N PRO A 117 -4.94 -6.55 20.58
CA PRO A 117 -6.12 -5.74 20.28
C PRO A 117 -5.89 -4.30 20.77
N LEU A 118 -6.16 -3.32 19.90
CA LEU A 118 -5.80 -1.92 20.13
C LEU A 118 -6.91 -1.07 20.73
N ASP A 119 -8.11 -1.62 20.95
CA ASP A 119 -9.30 -0.87 21.39
C ASP A 119 -9.03 0.02 22.61
N ASP A 120 -8.47 -0.57 23.68
CA ASP A 120 -8.18 0.16 24.92
C ASP A 120 -7.03 1.16 24.72
N MET A 121 -5.96 0.77 24.04
CA MET A 121 -4.81 1.64 23.77
C MET A 121 -5.23 2.87 22.98
N LEU A 122 -5.95 2.71 21.87
CA LEU A 122 -6.41 3.80 21.01
C LEU A 122 -7.38 4.73 21.75
N LYS A 123 -8.24 4.17 22.63
CA LYS A 123 -9.15 4.96 23.46
C LYS A 123 -8.40 5.90 24.42
N THR A 124 -7.27 5.47 25.00
CA THR A 124 -6.47 6.31 25.91
C THR A 124 -5.96 7.58 25.25
N VAL A 125 -5.73 7.54 23.94
CA VAL A 125 -5.22 8.67 23.15
C VAL A 125 -6.30 9.35 22.29
N GLY A 126 -7.57 9.00 22.48
CA GLY A 126 -8.71 9.64 21.82
C GLY A 126 -8.88 9.27 20.35
N VAL A 127 -8.29 8.18 19.90
CA VAL A 127 -8.53 7.58 18.58
C VAL A 127 -9.65 6.55 18.71
N THR A 128 -10.75 6.76 17.99
CA THR A 128 -11.94 5.90 18.09
C THR A 128 -12.37 5.39 16.72
N PRO A 129 -12.90 4.15 16.61
CA PRO A 129 -13.23 3.53 15.33
C PRO A 129 -14.35 4.22 14.52
N ASP A 130 -15.14 5.10 15.15
CA ASP A 130 -16.16 5.91 14.46
C ASP A 130 -15.56 7.00 13.54
N LYS A 131 -14.30 7.37 13.80
CA LYS A 131 -13.53 8.29 12.95
C LYS A 131 -13.04 7.65 11.66
N PHE A 132 -12.89 6.32 11.63
CA PHE A 132 -12.41 5.59 10.45
C PHE A 132 -13.47 5.57 9.35
N THR A 133 -13.04 5.48 8.11
CA THR A 133 -13.92 5.11 7.00
C THR A 133 -14.47 3.70 7.25
N ASP A 134 -15.59 3.38 6.62
CA ASP A 134 -16.21 2.07 6.84
C ASP A 134 -15.29 0.94 6.33
N ALA A 135 -14.62 1.15 5.18
CA ALA A 135 -13.65 0.19 4.65
C ALA A 135 -12.45 -0.02 5.59
N ALA A 136 -11.82 1.06 6.05
CA ALA A 136 -10.68 0.98 6.96
C ALA A 136 -11.08 0.33 8.31
N LYS A 137 -12.26 0.67 8.84
CA LYS A 137 -12.77 0.04 10.05
C LYS A 137 -13.00 -1.47 9.87
N GLU A 138 -13.60 -1.88 8.75
CA GLU A 138 -13.80 -3.29 8.43
C GLU A 138 -12.47 -4.02 8.29
N GLY A 139 -11.52 -3.43 7.57
CA GLY A 139 -10.20 -4.00 7.32
C GLY A 139 -9.41 -4.30 8.60
N VAL A 140 -9.43 -3.40 9.59
CA VAL A 140 -8.70 -3.59 10.86
C VAL A 140 -9.47 -4.33 11.93
N THR A 141 -10.77 -4.62 11.71
CA THR A 141 -11.61 -5.31 12.71
C THR A 141 -11.59 -6.81 12.47
N LYS A 142 -11.14 -7.57 13.48
CA LYS A 142 -11.18 -9.06 13.47
C LYS A 142 -11.86 -9.53 14.75
N ASN A 143 -12.85 -10.40 14.64
CA ASN A 143 -13.60 -10.94 15.77
C ASN A 143 -14.15 -9.83 16.72
N GLY A 144 -14.59 -8.71 16.16
CA GLY A 144 -15.18 -7.58 16.89
C GLY A 144 -14.18 -6.69 17.64
N LYS A 145 -12.87 -6.85 17.45
CA LYS A 145 -11.80 -6.03 18.03
C LYS A 145 -10.92 -5.43 16.95
N ILE A 146 -10.30 -4.30 17.23
CA ILE A 146 -9.36 -3.59 16.36
C ILE A 146 -7.96 -4.15 16.55
N TYR A 147 -7.31 -4.64 15.48
CA TYR A 147 -5.95 -5.19 15.52
C TYR A 147 -4.92 -4.37 14.74
N GLY A 148 -5.33 -3.29 14.10
CA GLY A 148 -4.45 -2.34 13.45
C GLY A 148 -4.97 -0.91 13.57
N LEU A 149 -4.06 0.08 13.64
CA LEU A 149 -4.40 1.45 13.33
C LEU A 149 -4.41 1.58 11.80
N PRO A 150 -5.56 1.84 11.15
CA PRO A 150 -5.57 1.95 9.70
C PRO A 150 -4.76 3.16 9.24
N ILE A 151 -4.03 3.00 8.15
CA ILE A 151 -3.21 4.06 7.53
C ILE A 151 -3.90 4.56 6.26
N ASP A 152 -4.46 3.65 5.45
CA ASP A 152 -5.05 3.96 4.16
C ASP A 152 -5.99 2.87 3.64
N ASN A 153 -6.59 3.16 2.48
CA ASN A 153 -7.09 2.16 1.56
C ASN A 153 -6.43 2.35 0.19
N TRP A 154 -6.07 1.27 -0.47
CA TRP A 154 -5.43 1.29 -1.78
C TRP A 154 -6.11 0.36 -2.77
N THR A 155 -5.90 0.65 -4.04
CA THR A 155 -6.33 -0.19 -5.15
C THR A 155 -5.43 0.05 -6.35
N MET A 156 -5.57 -0.80 -7.37
CA MET A 156 -4.91 -0.61 -8.66
C MET A 156 -5.61 0.45 -9.48
N LEU A 157 -4.84 1.18 -10.29
CA LEU A 157 -5.30 2.29 -11.12
C LEU A 157 -4.80 2.15 -12.56
N TYR A 158 -5.47 2.87 -13.45
CA TYR A 158 -5.14 3.05 -14.84
C TYR A 158 -4.37 4.37 -14.99
N HIS A 159 -3.03 4.32 -14.90
CA HIS A 159 -2.16 5.48 -15.12
C HIS A 159 -1.90 5.63 -16.61
N ILE A 160 -2.18 6.81 -17.17
CA ILE A 160 -2.26 7.02 -18.62
C ILE A 160 -1.24 8.07 -19.07
N ASN A 161 -0.46 7.75 -20.11
CA ASN A 161 0.29 8.73 -20.87
C ASN A 161 -0.64 9.39 -21.90
N MET A 162 -1.12 10.60 -21.56
CA MET A 162 -2.11 11.32 -22.35
C MET A 162 -1.58 11.79 -23.71
N ASP A 163 -0.28 12.04 -23.84
CA ASP A 163 0.29 12.47 -25.13
C ASP A 163 0.32 11.32 -26.13
N LEU A 164 0.60 10.11 -25.65
CA LEU A 164 0.47 8.91 -26.50
C LEU A 164 -1.00 8.58 -26.78
N PHE A 165 -1.92 8.80 -25.83
CA PHE A 165 -3.37 8.65 -26.08
C PHE A 165 -3.89 9.65 -27.13
N LYS A 166 -3.44 10.91 -27.11
CA LYS A 166 -3.75 11.91 -28.14
C LYS A 166 -3.22 11.46 -29.51
N THR A 167 -1.96 10.97 -29.55
CA THR A 167 -1.34 10.45 -30.78
C THR A 167 -2.12 9.26 -31.34
N ALA A 168 -2.61 8.39 -30.46
CA ALA A 168 -3.43 7.24 -30.83
C ALA A 168 -4.87 7.60 -31.25
N GLY A 169 -5.32 8.85 -31.00
CA GLY A 169 -6.70 9.27 -31.23
C GLY A 169 -7.68 8.70 -30.19
N LEU A 170 -7.19 8.41 -28.98
CA LEU A 170 -7.95 7.85 -27.86
C LEU A 170 -8.33 8.90 -26.80
N VAL A 171 -8.69 10.11 -27.28
CA VAL A 171 -9.16 11.21 -26.42
C VAL A 171 -10.49 11.76 -26.90
N ASN A 172 -11.33 12.16 -25.97
CA ASN A 172 -12.58 12.86 -26.23
C ASN A 172 -12.33 14.33 -26.65
N ALA A 173 -13.37 15.02 -27.12
CA ALA A 173 -13.30 16.43 -27.51
C ALA A 173 -12.93 17.35 -26.34
N ASP A 174 -13.22 16.97 -25.10
CA ASP A 174 -12.86 17.70 -23.87
C ASP A 174 -11.44 17.39 -23.37
N GLY A 175 -10.70 16.51 -24.07
CA GLY A 175 -9.34 16.12 -23.74
C GLY A 175 -9.24 14.95 -22.74
N THR A 176 -10.34 14.39 -22.25
CA THR A 176 -10.32 13.21 -21.39
C THR A 176 -10.02 11.94 -22.20
N PRO A 177 -9.40 10.89 -21.57
CA PRO A 177 -9.14 9.66 -22.30
C PRO A 177 -10.43 8.87 -22.60
N ILE A 178 -10.44 8.19 -23.75
CA ILE A 178 -11.47 7.21 -24.07
C ILE A 178 -11.10 5.89 -23.43
N LEU A 179 -11.76 5.52 -22.34
CA LEU A 179 -11.56 4.25 -21.66
C LEU A 179 -12.41 3.14 -22.29
N PRO A 180 -11.88 1.92 -22.43
CA PRO A 180 -12.64 0.79 -22.98
C PRO A 180 -13.77 0.36 -22.03
N LYS A 181 -14.85 -0.18 -22.58
CA LYS A 181 -16.06 -0.61 -21.85
C LYS A 181 -16.34 -2.10 -21.99
N SER A 182 -15.49 -2.81 -22.71
CA SER A 182 -15.52 -4.27 -22.82
C SER A 182 -14.13 -4.81 -23.15
N PRO A 183 -13.89 -6.13 -23.00
CA PRO A 183 -12.66 -6.75 -23.45
C PRO A 183 -12.36 -6.52 -24.95
N GLU A 184 -13.40 -6.56 -25.78
CA GLU A 184 -13.26 -6.35 -27.22
C GLU A 184 -12.85 -4.91 -27.54
N GLU A 185 -13.44 -3.92 -26.85
CA GLU A 185 -13.01 -2.52 -26.99
C GLU A 185 -11.60 -2.31 -26.50
N LEU A 186 -11.18 -2.96 -25.41
CA LEU A 186 -9.81 -2.90 -24.91
C LEU A 186 -8.82 -3.42 -25.97
N LEU A 187 -9.07 -4.59 -26.54
CA LEU A 187 -8.22 -5.18 -27.57
C LEU A 187 -8.18 -4.32 -28.84
N ALA A 188 -9.31 -3.74 -29.24
CA ALA A 188 -9.36 -2.84 -30.40
C ALA A 188 -8.59 -1.53 -30.13
N GLN A 189 -8.70 -0.97 -28.93
CA GLN A 189 -7.93 0.22 -28.55
C GLN A 189 -6.42 -0.07 -28.48
N ALA A 190 -6.02 -1.24 -27.96
CA ALA A 190 -4.63 -1.64 -27.88
C ALA A 190 -4.01 -1.77 -29.30
N GLU A 191 -4.72 -2.39 -30.21
CA GLU A 191 -4.30 -2.48 -31.62
C GLU A 191 -4.20 -1.10 -32.29
N GLN A 192 -5.22 -0.24 -32.13
CA GLN A 192 -5.20 1.14 -32.64
C GLN A 192 -4.02 1.93 -32.09
N PHE A 193 -3.80 1.83 -30.79
CA PHE A 193 -2.72 2.52 -30.09
C PHE A 193 -1.36 2.12 -30.64
N LYS A 194 -1.11 0.82 -30.77
CA LYS A 194 0.14 0.28 -31.33
C LYS A 194 0.36 0.70 -32.78
N GLN A 195 -0.67 0.64 -33.60
CA GLN A 195 -0.59 1.09 -35.02
C GLN A 195 -0.25 2.58 -35.14
N LYS A 196 -0.76 3.43 -34.24
CA LYS A 196 -0.56 4.88 -34.32
C LYS A 196 0.71 5.37 -33.64
N THR A 197 1.16 4.69 -32.58
CA THR A 197 2.30 5.14 -31.76
C THR A 197 3.56 4.31 -31.98
N GLY A 198 3.43 3.10 -32.51
CA GLY A 198 4.52 2.11 -32.59
C GLY A 198 4.91 1.52 -31.23
N LYS A 199 4.12 1.77 -30.16
CA LYS A 199 4.40 1.36 -28.79
C LYS A 199 3.30 0.43 -28.27
N PRO A 200 3.58 -0.42 -27.24
CA PRO A 200 2.55 -1.23 -26.61
C PRO A 200 1.52 -0.36 -25.88
N TYR A 201 0.28 -0.84 -25.79
CA TYR A 201 -0.77 -0.16 -25.04
C TYR A 201 -0.46 -0.16 -23.56
N PHE A 202 -0.03 -1.32 -23.01
CA PHE A 202 0.35 -1.46 -21.62
C PHE A 202 1.87 -1.46 -21.39
N VAL A 203 2.28 -0.80 -20.31
CA VAL A 203 3.57 -1.03 -19.66
C VAL A 203 3.28 -1.75 -18.35
N GLN A 204 3.76 -2.98 -18.21
CA GLN A 204 3.47 -3.81 -17.04
C GLN A 204 4.72 -4.51 -16.53
N ASN A 205 4.76 -4.74 -15.22
CA ASN A 205 5.72 -5.58 -14.54
C ASN A 205 5.23 -7.04 -14.61
N LEU A 206 5.67 -7.78 -15.61
CA LEU A 206 5.28 -9.18 -15.80
C LEU A 206 6.38 -10.17 -15.42
N ALA A 207 7.63 -9.71 -15.31
CA ALA A 207 8.76 -10.53 -14.89
C ALA A 207 8.78 -10.66 -13.36
N ASN A 208 8.76 -11.89 -12.86
CA ASN A 208 8.78 -12.21 -11.43
C ASN A 208 7.68 -11.53 -10.60
N GLU A 209 6.51 -11.32 -11.22
CA GLU A 209 5.38 -10.63 -10.60
C GLU A 209 4.19 -11.58 -10.45
N THR A 210 3.59 -11.60 -9.27
CA THR A 210 2.39 -12.38 -8.98
C THR A 210 1.22 -11.50 -8.58
N ALA A 211 1.49 -10.42 -7.84
CA ALA A 211 0.46 -9.56 -7.26
C ALA A 211 -0.40 -8.86 -8.31
N LEU A 212 0.20 -8.31 -9.37
CA LEU A 212 -0.53 -7.63 -10.45
C LEU A 212 -1.52 -8.57 -11.12
N TYR A 213 -1.10 -9.79 -11.44
CA TYR A 213 -1.96 -10.80 -12.06
C TYR A 213 -3.16 -11.14 -11.18
N ALA A 214 -2.93 -11.42 -9.90
CA ALA A 214 -3.98 -11.76 -8.95
C ALA A 214 -4.97 -10.61 -8.75
N ARG A 215 -4.48 -9.38 -8.55
CA ARG A 215 -5.30 -8.17 -8.38
C ARG A 215 -6.17 -7.88 -9.61
N ASN A 216 -5.62 -8.10 -10.80
CA ASN A 216 -6.37 -7.98 -12.06
C ASN A 216 -7.47 -9.04 -12.15
N LEU A 217 -7.18 -10.31 -11.82
CA LEU A 217 -8.18 -11.38 -11.79
C LEU A 217 -9.31 -11.05 -10.83
N TYR A 218 -8.98 -10.67 -9.57
CA TYR A 218 -9.99 -10.34 -8.56
C TYR A 218 -10.87 -9.17 -8.99
N THR A 219 -10.26 -8.10 -9.54
CA THR A 219 -11.00 -6.94 -10.04
C THR A 219 -12.06 -7.34 -11.06
N TYR A 220 -11.67 -8.08 -12.07
CA TYR A 220 -12.61 -8.43 -13.15
C TYR A 220 -13.56 -9.59 -12.79
N LEU A 221 -13.23 -10.42 -11.82
CA LEU A 221 -14.19 -11.34 -11.21
C LEU A 221 -15.26 -10.59 -10.42
N PHE A 222 -14.87 -9.57 -9.63
CA PHE A 222 -15.83 -8.72 -8.94
C PHE A 222 -16.77 -7.98 -9.90
N GLN A 223 -16.24 -7.48 -11.03
CA GLN A 223 -17.09 -6.84 -12.05
C GLN A 223 -18.14 -7.81 -12.60
N GLN A 224 -17.85 -9.10 -12.71
CA GLN A 224 -18.77 -10.13 -13.19
C GLN A 224 -19.72 -10.66 -12.09
N ASN A 225 -19.77 -10.05 -10.91
CA ASN A 225 -20.51 -10.54 -9.73
C ASN A 225 -20.11 -11.97 -9.32
N SER A 226 -18.88 -12.38 -9.62
CA SER A 226 -18.39 -13.69 -9.22
C SER A 226 -18.19 -13.75 -7.71
N ASP A 227 -18.78 -14.76 -7.08
CA ASP A 227 -18.59 -15.05 -5.65
C ASP A 227 -17.60 -16.19 -5.48
N PHE A 228 -16.35 -15.94 -5.91
CA PHE A 228 -15.32 -16.96 -5.96
C PHE A 228 -14.80 -17.39 -4.57
N PHE A 229 -15.09 -16.60 -3.52
CA PHE A 229 -14.89 -16.92 -2.11
C PHE A 229 -16.21 -16.93 -1.32
N ALA A 230 -17.29 -17.51 -1.88
CA ALA A 230 -18.54 -17.71 -1.13
C ALA A 230 -18.33 -18.50 0.18
N ASP A 231 -17.37 -19.43 0.17
CA ASP A 231 -16.84 -20.10 1.34
C ASP A 231 -15.39 -19.63 1.56
N PRO A 232 -15.06 -19.01 2.71
CA PRO A 232 -13.70 -18.53 2.97
C PRO A 232 -12.65 -19.64 3.04
N LYS A 233 -13.06 -20.89 3.13
CA LYS A 233 -12.20 -22.09 3.12
C LYS A 233 -12.13 -22.77 1.77
N LYS A 234 -12.82 -22.25 0.75
CA LYS A 234 -12.86 -22.87 -0.57
C LYS A 234 -13.07 -21.84 -1.67
N VAL A 235 -12.12 -21.79 -2.60
CA VAL A 235 -12.21 -20.92 -3.77
C VAL A 235 -12.79 -21.64 -4.98
N LYS A 236 -13.38 -20.88 -5.91
CA LYS A 236 -13.82 -21.30 -7.24
C LYS A 236 -13.22 -20.40 -8.30
N PHE A 237 -12.07 -20.80 -8.86
CA PHE A 237 -11.41 -20.08 -9.95
C PHE A 237 -11.58 -20.73 -11.32
N ASN A 238 -11.84 -22.03 -11.39
CA ASN A 238 -12.10 -22.67 -12.68
C ASN A 238 -13.55 -22.41 -13.16
N THR A 239 -13.77 -21.19 -13.61
CA THR A 239 -15.09 -20.69 -14.03
C THR A 239 -15.02 -20.02 -15.42
N PRO A 240 -16.15 -19.92 -16.14
CA PRO A 240 -16.20 -19.17 -17.41
C PRO A 240 -15.81 -17.69 -17.26
N GLU A 241 -16.08 -17.07 -16.10
CA GLU A 241 -15.74 -15.69 -15.79
C GLU A 241 -14.22 -15.51 -15.70
N ALA A 242 -13.52 -16.37 -14.96
CA ALA A 242 -12.06 -16.34 -14.84
C ALA A 242 -11.40 -16.61 -16.21
N ARG A 243 -11.91 -17.59 -16.95
CA ARG A 243 -11.41 -17.93 -18.30
C ARG A 243 -11.40 -16.70 -19.22
N LYS A 244 -12.48 -15.95 -19.31
CA LYS A 244 -12.56 -14.73 -20.14
C LYS A 244 -11.48 -13.72 -19.78
N ILE A 245 -11.16 -13.57 -18.49
CA ILE A 245 -10.13 -12.64 -18.02
C ILE A 245 -8.75 -13.12 -18.47
N VAL A 246 -8.43 -14.40 -18.24
CA VAL A 246 -7.14 -14.97 -18.59
C VAL A 246 -6.92 -14.95 -20.10
N GLU A 247 -7.93 -15.30 -20.91
CA GLU A 247 -7.89 -15.25 -22.39
C GLU A 247 -7.68 -13.83 -22.90
N MET A 248 -8.31 -12.82 -22.28
CA MET A 248 -8.09 -11.40 -22.62
C MET A 248 -6.63 -11.00 -22.41
N TYR A 249 -6.05 -11.28 -21.24
CA TYR A 249 -4.64 -10.95 -20.97
C TYR A 249 -3.67 -11.76 -21.81
N LYS A 250 -3.97 -13.03 -22.08
CA LYS A 250 -3.20 -13.86 -23.01
C LYS A 250 -3.18 -13.24 -24.41
N THR A 251 -4.33 -12.76 -24.90
CA THR A 251 -4.42 -12.08 -26.19
C THR A 251 -3.58 -10.81 -26.24
N ILE A 252 -3.62 -9.99 -25.17
CA ILE A 252 -2.79 -8.78 -25.03
C ILE A 252 -1.30 -9.13 -25.10
N PHE A 253 -0.90 -10.20 -24.43
CA PHE A 253 0.47 -10.67 -24.40
C PHE A 253 0.92 -11.22 -25.76
N GLU A 254 0.13 -12.08 -26.39
CA GLU A 254 0.43 -12.69 -27.70
C GLU A 254 0.53 -11.65 -28.82
N LYS A 255 -0.26 -10.58 -28.73
CA LYS A 255 -0.24 -9.50 -29.72
C LYS A 255 0.83 -8.44 -29.49
N ASP A 256 1.71 -8.59 -28.50
CA ASP A 256 2.69 -7.58 -28.09
C ASP A 256 2.05 -6.20 -27.77
N ASP A 257 0.87 -6.21 -27.19
CA ASP A 257 0.16 -5.00 -26.72
C ASP A 257 0.56 -4.62 -25.30
N THR A 258 1.50 -5.34 -24.70
CA THR A 258 2.12 -5.08 -23.40
C THR A 258 3.63 -5.33 -23.44
N THR A 259 4.37 -4.68 -22.53
CA THR A 259 5.76 -5.08 -22.22
C THR A 259 5.76 -6.49 -21.60
N LYS A 260 6.86 -7.25 -21.77
CA LYS A 260 6.90 -8.67 -21.35
C LYS A 260 7.94 -8.97 -20.27
N ASP A 261 9.09 -8.29 -20.31
CA ASP A 261 10.28 -8.66 -19.55
C ASP A 261 10.67 -7.61 -18.49
N LEU A 262 9.73 -6.76 -18.07
CA LEU A 262 9.98 -5.74 -17.07
C LEU A 262 9.62 -6.24 -15.68
N ASP A 263 10.53 -6.02 -14.73
CA ASP A 263 10.24 -6.06 -13.31
C ASP A 263 9.51 -4.78 -12.85
N TYR A 264 9.20 -4.69 -11.57
CA TYR A 264 8.46 -3.56 -11.01
C TYR A 264 9.16 -2.21 -11.26
N GLY A 265 10.45 -2.11 -10.95
CA GLY A 265 11.23 -0.89 -11.17
C GLY A 265 11.39 -0.55 -12.65
N GLY A 266 11.62 -1.56 -13.48
CA GLY A 266 11.69 -1.43 -14.94
C GLY A 266 10.40 -0.91 -15.54
N SER A 267 9.24 -1.37 -15.07
CA SER A 267 7.93 -0.91 -15.56
C SER A 267 7.66 0.57 -15.21
N ILE A 268 8.03 1.00 -14.01
CA ILE A 268 7.95 2.42 -13.61
C ILE A 268 8.81 3.28 -14.53
N ASN A 269 10.09 2.90 -14.73
CA ASN A 269 11.02 3.64 -15.58
C ASN A 269 10.56 3.68 -17.05
N ALA A 270 10.04 2.58 -17.58
CA ALA A 270 9.52 2.51 -18.93
C ALA A 270 8.29 3.41 -19.11
N PHE A 271 7.37 3.45 -18.16
CA PHE A 271 6.21 4.35 -18.20
C PHE A 271 6.64 5.82 -18.14
N LEU A 272 7.56 6.18 -17.23
CA LEU A 272 8.14 7.52 -17.14
C LEU A 272 8.94 7.92 -18.39
N GLY A 273 9.53 6.94 -19.08
CA GLY A 273 10.19 7.11 -20.38
C GLY A 273 9.24 7.20 -21.56
N GLY A 274 7.93 7.00 -21.36
CA GLY A 274 6.92 7.03 -22.43
C GLY A 274 7.00 5.82 -23.35
N GLU A 275 7.39 4.64 -22.85
CA GLU A 275 7.51 3.42 -23.65
C GLU A 275 6.16 2.73 -23.92
N GLY A 276 5.06 3.20 -23.34
CA GLY A 276 3.70 2.74 -23.59
C GLY A 276 2.64 3.67 -23.03
N GLY A 277 1.37 3.33 -23.27
CA GLY A 277 0.22 4.19 -23.01
C GLY A 277 -0.34 4.11 -21.61
N VAL A 278 -0.39 2.93 -21.04
CA VAL A 278 -1.04 2.65 -19.75
C VAL A 278 -0.11 1.86 -18.87
N HIS A 279 0.03 2.31 -17.63
CA HIS A 279 0.66 1.52 -16.56
C HIS A 279 -0.40 1.12 -15.53
N LEU A 280 -0.62 -0.19 -15.38
CA LEU A 280 -1.44 -0.73 -14.31
C LEU A 280 -0.62 -0.76 -13.03
N ASN A 281 -0.82 0.22 -12.16
CA ASN A 281 -0.13 0.33 -10.88
C ASN A 281 -1.10 0.86 -9.82
N GLY A 282 -0.68 0.99 -8.59
CA GLY A 282 -1.60 1.34 -7.51
C GLY A 282 -1.67 2.82 -7.20
N THR A 283 -2.55 3.14 -6.25
CA THR A 283 -2.75 4.49 -5.71
C THR A 283 -1.45 5.11 -5.22
N TRP A 284 -0.49 4.32 -4.74
CA TRP A 284 0.82 4.76 -4.24
C TRP A 284 1.69 5.48 -5.27
N MET A 285 1.41 5.31 -6.56
CA MET A 285 2.18 5.98 -7.63
C MET A 285 1.60 7.33 -8.05
N VAL A 286 0.42 7.70 -7.59
CA VAL A 286 -0.25 8.95 -8.03
C VAL A 286 0.59 10.18 -7.69
N GLY A 287 1.11 10.26 -6.46
CA GLY A 287 1.95 11.37 -6.01
C GLY A 287 3.25 11.47 -6.81
N ASP A 288 3.93 10.35 -7.00
CA ASP A 288 5.20 10.29 -7.73
C ASP A 288 5.02 10.64 -9.21
N TYR A 289 4.01 10.06 -9.88
CA TYR A 289 3.76 10.35 -11.29
C TYR A 289 3.28 11.78 -11.51
N ASN A 290 2.48 12.34 -10.60
CA ASN A 290 2.14 13.75 -10.64
C ASN A 290 3.38 14.63 -10.51
N ALA A 291 4.26 14.36 -9.54
CA ALA A 291 5.49 15.12 -9.36
C ALA A 291 6.42 15.02 -10.59
N GLN A 292 6.48 13.86 -11.26
CA GLN A 292 7.22 13.71 -12.51
C GLN A 292 6.56 14.47 -13.67
N SER A 293 5.23 14.53 -13.72
CA SER A 293 4.50 15.26 -14.77
C SER A 293 4.73 16.77 -14.72
N GLU A 294 5.14 17.32 -13.59
CA GLU A 294 5.48 18.74 -13.41
C GLU A 294 6.92 19.05 -13.86
N LYS A 295 7.79 18.05 -14.02
CA LYS A 295 9.18 18.24 -14.42
C LYS A 295 9.30 18.42 -15.94
N PRO A 296 9.98 19.51 -16.41
CA PRO A 296 10.24 19.68 -17.85
C PRO A 296 11.06 18.50 -18.43
N GLY A 297 10.66 18.04 -19.61
CA GLY A 297 11.40 17.03 -20.36
C GLY A 297 11.06 15.58 -20.01
N THR A 298 10.15 15.32 -19.08
CA THR A 298 9.60 13.98 -18.86
C THR A 298 8.50 13.67 -19.90
N ALA A 299 8.28 12.38 -20.19
CA ALA A 299 7.23 11.96 -21.10
C ALA A 299 5.80 12.22 -20.61
N LEU A 300 5.64 12.57 -19.33
CA LEU A 300 4.36 12.91 -18.69
C LEU A 300 4.15 14.42 -18.51
N ASN A 301 5.07 15.26 -18.97
CA ASN A 301 5.06 16.70 -18.68
C ASN A 301 3.89 17.44 -19.35
N LYS A 302 3.43 18.52 -18.71
CA LYS A 302 2.41 19.46 -19.22
C LYS A 302 1.06 18.81 -19.58
N GLY A 303 0.51 18.02 -18.66
CA GLY A 303 -0.79 17.37 -18.85
C GLY A 303 -0.72 16.09 -19.67
N GLY A 304 0.48 15.54 -19.84
CA GLY A 304 0.68 14.20 -20.37
C GLY A 304 0.39 13.07 -19.41
N TYR A 305 -0.11 13.36 -18.20
CA TYR A 305 -0.49 12.35 -17.21
C TYR A 305 -1.96 12.49 -16.80
N ALA A 306 -2.65 11.35 -16.74
CA ALA A 306 -3.95 11.21 -16.14
C ALA A 306 -4.07 9.84 -15.43
N VAL A 307 -4.98 9.74 -14.48
CA VAL A 307 -5.21 8.50 -13.73
C VAL A 307 -6.69 8.31 -13.46
N TYR A 308 -7.13 7.05 -13.59
CA TYR A 308 -8.53 6.64 -13.41
C TYR A 308 -8.61 5.30 -12.67
N PRO A 309 -9.77 4.98 -12.06
CA PRO A 309 -10.09 3.61 -11.68
C PRO A 309 -9.99 2.67 -12.89
N TYR A 310 -9.88 1.36 -12.66
CA TYR A 310 -9.95 0.39 -13.74
C TYR A 310 -11.25 0.55 -14.53
N PRO A 311 -11.18 0.48 -15.87
CA PRO A 311 -12.38 0.53 -16.69
C PRO A 311 -13.31 -0.64 -16.39
N GLN A 312 -14.62 -0.39 -16.52
CA GLN A 312 -15.64 -1.42 -16.38
C GLN A 312 -15.65 -2.25 -17.67
N LEU A 313 -14.92 -3.36 -17.70
CA LEU A 313 -14.82 -4.22 -18.89
C LEU A 313 -15.90 -5.30 -18.94
N PHE A 314 -16.39 -5.74 -17.79
CA PHE A 314 -17.38 -6.81 -17.72
C PHE A 314 -18.70 -6.28 -17.16
N PRO A 315 -19.86 -6.78 -17.65
CA PRO A 315 -21.15 -6.38 -17.13
C PRO A 315 -21.36 -6.92 -15.72
N GLY A 316 -21.91 -6.10 -14.81
CA GLY A 316 -22.22 -6.49 -13.44
C GLY A 316 -21.90 -5.40 -12.43
N ALA A 317 -21.24 -5.72 -11.33
CA ALA A 317 -20.94 -4.77 -10.29
C ALA A 317 -19.89 -3.74 -10.72
N LYS A 318 -20.07 -2.50 -10.30
CA LYS A 318 -19.01 -1.50 -10.34
C LYS A 318 -18.09 -1.76 -9.14
N ALA A 319 -17.05 -2.54 -9.35
CA ALA A 319 -16.14 -2.95 -8.29
C ALA A 319 -14.73 -3.16 -8.83
N GLN A 320 -13.75 -2.99 -7.95
CA GLN A 320 -12.35 -3.37 -8.18
C GLN A 320 -11.71 -3.83 -6.87
N TYR A 321 -10.71 -4.69 -6.95
CA TYR A 321 -10.00 -5.17 -5.78
C TYR A 321 -9.34 -4.03 -5.03
N ALA A 322 -9.47 -4.03 -3.71
CA ALA A 322 -8.85 -3.07 -2.80
C ALA A 322 -8.38 -3.78 -1.53
N ASP A 323 -7.42 -3.18 -0.86
CA ASP A 323 -6.94 -3.56 0.47
C ASP A 323 -6.55 -2.27 1.22
N GLY A 324 -6.02 -2.38 2.41
CA GLY A 324 -5.51 -1.27 3.21
C GLY A 324 -4.20 -1.63 3.91
N HIS A 325 -3.53 -0.60 4.41
CA HIS A 325 -2.39 -0.73 5.29
C HIS A 325 -2.75 -0.31 6.71
N SER A 326 -2.09 -0.92 7.68
CA SER A 326 -2.26 -0.57 9.09
C SER A 326 -0.95 -0.72 9.86
N TRP A 327 -0.86 0.00 11.00
CA TRP A 327 0.12 -0.25 12.03
C TRP A 327 -0.44 -1.29 13.00
N ALA A 328 0.15 -2.47 13.07
CA ALA A 328 -0.17 -3.49 14.05
C ALA A 328 0.86 -3.48 15.18
N VAL A 329 0.45 -3.95 16.36
CA VAL A 329 1.31 -4.06 17.55
C VAL A 329 1.48 -5.54 17.89
N SER A 330 2.72 -5.99 17.92
CA SER A 330 3.06 -7.38 18.25
C SER A 330 2.73 -7.69 19.70
N LYS A 331 2.26 -8.89 19.99
CA LYS A 331 1.99 -9.33 21.36
C LYS A 331 3.29 -9.78 22.03
N LYS A 332 3.76 -9.04 23.01
CA LYS A 332 4.92 -9.35 23.86
C LYS A 332 4.84 -8.56 25.17
N ASP A 333 5.65 -8.92 26.17
CA ASP A 333 5.76 -8.18 27.42
C ASP A 333 6.36 -6.80 27.21
N ARG A 334 5.78 -5.77 27.83
CA ARG A 334 6.22 -4.38 27.75
C ARG A 334 6.08 -3.67 29.08
N THR A 335 6.91 -2.64 29.25
CA THR A 335 6.70 -1.70 30.36
C THR A 335 5.54 -0.75 30.06
N PRO A 336 4.92 -0.15 31.09
CA PRO A 336 3.89 0.88 30.88
C PRO A 336 4.38 2.07 30.04
N GLU A 337 5.66 2.42 30.12
CA GLU A 337 6.29 3.50 29.33
C GLU A 337 6.34 3.13 27.85
N GLN A 338 6.68 1.88 27.52
CA GLN A 338 6.67 1.38 26.14
C GLN A 338 5.24 1.36 25.55
N GLU A 339 4.25 0.92 26.32
CA GLU A 339 2.84 0.96 25.88
C GLU A 339 2.36 2.40 25.66
N ALA A 340 2.73 3.33 26.55
CA ALA A 340 2.41 4.73 26.36
C ALA A 340 3.11 5.35 25.14
N ALA A 341 4.36 4.97 24.87
CA ALA A 341 5.10 5.41 23.69
C ALA A 341 4.49 4.87 22.39
N ILE A 342 4.05 3.60 22.36
CA ILE A 342 3.31 3.02 21.24
C ILE A 342 2.00 3.78 21.01
N ALA A 343 1.23 4.05 22.06
CA ALA A 343 -0.01 4.80 21.94
C ALA A 343 0.21 6.22 21.37
N LYS A 344 1.27 6.91 21.79
CA LYS A 344 1.68 8.21 21.23
C LYS A 344 2.03 8.10 19.74
N PHE A 345 2.79 7.07 19.35
CA PHE A 345 3.16 6.82 17.96
C PHE A 345 1.92 6.60 17.08
N LEU A 346 1.02 5.72 17.52
CA LEU A 346 -0.22 5.46 16.79
C LEU A 346 -1.09 6.71 16.66
N LYS A 347 -1.20 7.49 17.75
CA LYS A 347 -1.92 8.77 17.71
C LYS A 347 -1.31 9.76 16.73
N PHE A 348 0.03 9.86 16.68
CA PHE A 348 0.69 10.75 15.76
C PHE A 348 0.35 10.41 14.29
N PHE A 349 0.35 9.13 13.93
CA PHE A 349 -0.04 8.70 12.58
C PHE A 349 -1.53 8.97 12.31
N ALA A 350 -2.40 8.72 13.27
CA ALA A 350 -3.83 9.04 13.16
C ALA A 350 -4.09 10.53 12.95
N ASP A 351 -3.37 11.40 13.66
CA ASP A 351 -3.53 12.85 13.57
C ASP A 351 -2.92 13.44 12.27
N ASN A 352 -2.03 12.72 11.60
CA ASN A 352 -1.31 13.16 10.40
C ASN A 352 -1.66 12.32 9.15
N ASP A 353 -2.81 11.67 9.11
CA ASP A 353 -3.27 10.83 8.00
C ASP A 353 -3.34 11.59 6.66
N PHE A 354 -3.60 12.91 6.70
CA PHE A 354 -3.54 13.77 5.51
C PHE A 354 -2.17 13.72 4.82
N GLU A 355 -1.08 13.74 5.57
CA GLU A 355 0.28 13.69 4.98
C GLU A 355 0.50 12.40 4.20
N TRP A 356 0.04 11.26 4.75
CA TRP A 356 0.10 9.99 4.05
C TRP A 356 -0.75 9.96 2.78
N SER A 357 -1.93 10.57 2.82
CA SER A 357 -2.83 10.63 1.66
C SER A 357 -2.25 11.35 0.44
N ARG A 358 -1.16 12.13 0.61
CA ARG A 358 -0.44 12.79 -0.49
C ARG A 358 0.28 11.82 -1.43
N THR A 359 0.53 10.59 -0.98
CA THR A 359 1.04 9.50 -1.83
C THR A 359 0.09 9.17 -2.99
N GLY A 360 -1.22 9.26 -2.74
CA GLY A 360 -2.28 8.86 -3.66
C GLY A 360 -3.26 7.89 -3.03
N HIS A 361 -2.89 7.28 -1.92
CA HIS A 361 -3.79 6.44 -1.14
C HIS A 361 -5.03 7.20 -0.68
N LEU A 362 -6.13 6.48 -0.50
CA LEU A 362 -7.31 7.04 0.14
C LEU A 362 -7.09 7.09 1.66
N PRO A 363 -7.42 8.23 2.31
CA PRO A 363 -7.31 8.35 3.76
C PRO A 363 -8.15 7.29 4.47
N ALA A 364 -7.64 6.81 5.60
CA ALA A 364 -8.38 5.94 6.50
C ALA A 364 -9.43 6.67 7.36
N TYR A 365 -9.38 8.01 7.41
CA TYR A 365 -10.19 8.84 8.30
C TYR A 365 -11.20 9.68 7.53
N LYS A 366 -12.48 9.63 7.98
CA LYS A 366 -13.60 10.38 7.39
C LYS A 366 -13.32 11.88 7.28
N ALA A 367 -12.78 12.47 8.36
CA ALA A 367 -12.49 13.91 8.40
C ALA A 367 -11.45 14.32 7.35
N VAL A 368 -10.48 13.47 7.02
CA VAL A 368 -9.47 13.76 5.99
C VAL A 368 -10.10 13.68 4.60
N ILE A 369 -10.87 12.64 4.30
CA ILE A 369 -11.58 12.53 3.00
C ILE A 369 -12.49 13.74 2.75
N GLU A 370 -13.13 14.24 3.80
CA GLU A 370 -14.08 15.38 3.70
C GLU A 370 -13.37 16.73 3.64
N SER A 371 -12.08 16.79 3.99
CA SER A 371 -11.32 18.04 4.04
C SER A 371 -11.14 18.70 2.67
N ALA A 372 -11.03 20.03 2.68
CA ALA A 372 -10.76 20.80 1.47
C ALA A 372 -9.34 20.54 0.94
N GLU A 373 -8.40 20.33 1.84
CA GLU A 373 -7.00 20.04 1.55
C GLU A 373 -6.85 18.75 0.77
N PHE A 374 -7.50 17.66 1.20
CA PHE A 374 -7.48 16.39 0.48
C PHE A 374 -8.12 16.49 -0.90
N LYS A 375 -9.29 17.14 -0.99
CA LYS A 375 -10.00 17.34 -2.26
C LYS A 375 -9.25 18.20 -3.26
N ALA A 376 -8.34 19.05 -2.79
CA ALA A 376 -7.49 19.92 -3.62
C ALA A 376 -6.23 19.21 -4.13
N LEU A 377 -5.89 18.01 -3.62
CA LEU A 377 -4.75 17.25 -4.12
C LEU A 377 -4.97 16.83 -5.58
N PRO A 378 -3.90 16.78 -6.41
CA PRO A 378 -4.00 16.37 -7.80
C PRO A 378 -4.73 15.04 -7.99
N HIS A 379 -5.55 14.94 -9.04
CA HIS A 379 -6.26 13.72 -9.47
C HIS A 379 -7.29 13.16 -8.47
N ARG A 380 -7.59 13.83 -7.35
CA ARG A 380 -8.54 13.30 -6.35
C ARG A 380 -9.97 13.25 -6.89
N ASP A 381 -10.33 14.14 -7.81
CA ASP A 381 -11.61 14.14 -8.52
C ASP A 381 -11.80 12.88 -9.39
N THR A 382 -10.76 12.43 -10.08
CA THR A 382 -10.82 11.26 -10.97
C THR A 382 -10.78 9.93 -10.22
N ILE A 383 -10.07 9.86 -9.10
CA ILE A 383 -9.94 8.63 -8.31
C ILE A 383 -10.92 8.53 -7.12
N ALA A 384 -11.64 9.60 -6.78
CA ALA A 384 -12.64 9.59 -5.71
C ALA A 384 -13.64 8.41 -5.76
N PRO A 385 -14.09 7.93 -6.95
CA PRO A 385 -14.98 6.77 -7.03
C PRO A 385 -14.44 5.50 -6.37
N ILE A 386 -13.12 5.37 -6.18
CA ILE A 386 -12.49 4.19 -5.55
C ILE A 386 -13.05 3.95 -4.15
N ALA A 387 -13.37 5.00 -3.40
CA ALA A 387 -13.96 4.89 -2.06
C ALA A 387 -15.23 4.02 -2.01
N THR A 388 -15.95 3.90 -3.14
CA THR A 388 -17.15 3.07 -3.28
C THR A 388 -16.96 1.87 -4.19
N LEU A 389 -15.93 1.85 -5.02
CA LEU A 389 -15.64 0.74 -5.94
C LEU A 389 -14.74 -0.31 -5.30
N GLY A 390 -13.92 0.07 -4.32
CA GLY A 390 -12.97 -0.80 -3.65
C GLY A 390 -13.67 -1.93 -2.92
N LYS A 391 -13.28 -3.17 -3.22
CA LYS A 391 -13.82 -4.38 -2.59
C LYS A 391 -12.67 -5.30 -2.17
N PRO A 392 -12.48 -5.53 -0.87
CA PRO A 392 -11.49 -6.49 -0.39
C PRO A 392 -11.99 -7.93 -0.62
N LEU A 393 -11.08 -8.90 -0.52
CA LEU A 393 -11.47 -10.28 -0.30
C LEU A 393 -12.12 -10.41 1.09
N PRO A 394 -12.99 -11.42 1.31
CA PRO A 394 -13.60 -11.61 2.62
C PRO A 394 -12.55 -11.73 3.73
N SER A 395 -12.70 -11.00 4.83
CA SER A 395 -11.73 -10.96 5.91
C SER A 395 -11.49 -12.30 6.62
N ALA A 396 -12.41 -13.27 6.44
CA ALA A 396 -12.28 -14.63 6.93
C ALA A 396 -11.35 -15.52 6.07
N VAL A 397 -10.99 -15.09 4.85
CA VAL A 397 -10.02 -15.79 4.00
C VAL A 397 -8.63 -15.54 4.57
N GLN A 398 -7.98 -16.60 5.03
CA GLN A 398 -6.60 -16.55 5.52
C GLN A 398 -5.60 -16.78 4.38
N ARG A 399 -4.33 -16.45 4.64
CA ARG A 399 -3.21 -16.67 3.72
C ARG A 399 -3.37 -15.97 2.36
N GLN A 400 -3.99 -14.78 2.35
CA GLN A 400 -4.31 -14.06 1.11
C GLN A 400 -3.08 -13.76 0.25
N PHE A 401 -1.91 -13.52 0.83
CA PHE A 401 -0.67 -13.35 0.06
C PHE A 401 -0.17 -14.64 -0.58
N ALA A 402 -0.22 -15.77 0.13
CA ALA A 402 0.11 -17.06 -0.47
C ALA A 402 -0.89 -17.47 -1.57
N ILE A 403 -2.18 -17.11 -1.41
CA ILE A 403 -3.18 -17.26 -2.47
C ILE A 403 -2.83 -16.37 -3.67
N GLN A 404 -2.46 -15.10 -3.43
CA GLN A 404 -2.02 -14.18 -4.48
C GLN A 404 -0.85 -14.75 -5.29
N ASP A 405 0.13 -15.36 -4.63
CA ASP A 405 1.28 -15.97 -5.31
C ASP A 405 0.85 -17.14 -6.18
N ILE A 406 0.04 -18.07 -5.67
CA ILE A 406 -0.48 -19.19 -6.45
C ILE A 406 -1.26 -18.70 -7.67
N VAL A 407 -2.17 -17.73 -7.48
CA VAL A 407 -2.98 -17.15 -8.55
C VAL A 407 -2.09 -16.47 -9.60
N GLY A 408 -1.11 -15.69 -9.15
CA GLY A 408 -0.18 -14.99 -10.03
C GLY A 408 0.68 -15.91 -10.85
N GLU A 409 1.22 -16.98 -10.26
CA GLU A 409 2.01 -18.01 -10.95
C GLU A 409 1.20 -18.69 -12.06
N GLU A 410 -0.01 -19.15 -11.76
CA GLU A 410 -0.86 -19.83 -12.74
C GLU A 410 -1.34 -18.89 -13.85
N MET A 411 -1.70 -17.65 -13.50
CA MET A 411 -2.01 -16.63 -14.52
C MET A 411 -0.82 -16.32 -15.41
N SER A 412 0.37 -16.14 -14.84
CA SER A 412 1.60 -15.90 -15.61
C SER A 412 1.88 -17.05 -16.58
N ALA A 413 1.77 -18.30 -16.12
CA ALA A 413 1.97 -19.48 -16.95
C ALA A 413 0.97 -19.57 -18.11
N ALA A 414 -0.32 -19.23 -17.86
CA ALA A 414 -1.34 -19.23 -18.89
C ALA A 414 -1.14 -18.08 -19.90
N ILE A 415 -0.87 -16.87 -19.43
CA ILE A 415 -0.71 -15.66 -20.24
C ILE A 415 0.53 -15.78 -21.16
N SER A 416 1.63 -16.31 -20.63
CA SER A 416 2.86 -16.52 -21.40
C SER A 416 2.82 -17.74 -22.34
N GLY A 417 1.75 -18.55 -22.28
CA GLY A 417 1.60 -19.76 -23.09
C GLY A 417 2.41 -20.97 -22.60
N GLN A 418 2.97 -20.92 -21.39
CA GLN A 418 3.65 -22.05 -20.75
C GLN A 418 2.68 -23.15 -20.34
N LYS A 419 1.42 -22.76 -20.06
CA LYS A 419 0.32 -23.67 -19.70
C LYS A 419 -0.94 -23.25 -20.47
N ASP A 420 -1.80 -24.20 -20.83
CA ASP A 420 -3.10 -23.86 -21.37
C ASP A 420 -4.02 -23.26 -20.28
N VAL A 421 -4.98 -22.43 -20.69
CA VAL A 421 -5.84 -21.70 -19.77
C VAL A 421 -6.69 -22.63 -18.88
N GLU A 422 -7.16 -23.76 -19.43
CA GLU A 422 -7.97 -24.75 -18.69
C GLU A 422 -7.17 -25.36 -17.54
N SER A 423 -5.97 -25.86 -17.87
CA SER A 423 -5.06 -26.46 -16.90
C SER A 423 -4.62 -25.45 -15.83
N ALA A 424 -4.31 -24.21 -16.22
CA ALA A 424 -3.91 -23.16 -15.29
C ALA A 424 -5.03 -22.83 -14.27
N LEU A 425 -6.28 -22.69 -14.73
CA LEU A 425 -7.41 -22.41 -13.84
C LEU A 425 -7.73 -23.60 -12.92
N ALA A 426 -7.60 -24.82 -13.43
CA ALA A 426 -7.81 -26.02 -12.61
C ALA A 426 -6.72 -26.16 -11.53
N ASP A 427 -5.46 -25.94 -11.88
CA ASP A 427 -4.33 -26.00 -10.95
C ASP A 427 -4.40 -24.85 -9.93
N MET A 428 -4.75 -23.63 -10.36
CA MET A 428 -4.98 -22.49 -9.48
C MET A 428 -6.01 -22.80 -8.40
N GLU A 429 -7.19 -23.32 -8.81
CA GLU A 429 -8.26 -23.71 -7.88
C GLU A 429 -7.81 -24.82 -6.94
N SER A 430 -7.16 -25.86 -7.46
CA SER A 430 -6.70 -27.02 -6.69
C SER A 430 -5.64 -26.61 -5.65
N ARG A 431 -4.62 -25.87 -6.05
CA ARG A 431 -3.52 -25.42 -5.18
C ARG A 431 -4.01 -24.51 -4.06
N VAL A 432 -4.91 -23.56 -4.38
CA VAL A 432 -5.49 -22.67 -3.36
C VAL A 432 -6.37 -23.47 -2.39
N ASN A 433 -7.19 -24.38 -2.87
CA ASN A 433 -8.03 -25.22 -2.01
C ASN A 433 -7.21 -26.18 -1.13
N GLU A 434 -6.09 -26.68 -1.62
CA GLU A 434 -5.14 -27.46 -0.82
C GLU A 434 -4.50 -26.59 0.28
N LEU A 435 -4.06 -25.37 -0.04
CA LEU A 435 -3.55 -24.42 0.94
C LEU A 435 -4.57 -24.15 2.05
N LEU A 436 -5.84 -23.88 1.68
CA LEU A 436 -6.90 -23.57 2.63
C LEU A 436 -7.35 -24.76 3.48
N ALA A 437 -7.25 -25.98 2.94
CA ALA A 437 -7.59 -27.21 3.68
C ALA A 437 -6.56 -27.56 4.77
N ASN A 438 -5.34 -27.02 4.68
CA ASN A 438 -4.24 -27.24 5.62
C ASN A 438 -4.12 -26.16 6.71
N LEU A 439 -5.12 -25.29 6.84
CA LEU A 439 -5.24 -24.28 7.90
C LEU A 439 -6.09 -24.83 9.08
#